data_28bac3706c5e492fca7c00645571e85a
#
_entry.id   28bac3706c5e492fca7c00645571e85a
#
_cell.length_a   1.000
_cell.length_b   1.000
_cell.length_c   1.000
_cell.angle_alpha   90.00
_cell.angle_beta   90.00
_cell.angle_gamma   90.00
#
_symmetry.space_group_name_H-M   'P 1'
#
loop_
_entity.id
_entity.type
_entity.pdbx_description
1 polymer ?
#
loop_
_entity_poly.entity_id
_entity_poly.type
_entity_poly.pdbx_seq_one_letter_code
_entity_poly.pdbx_strand_id
1 'polypeptide(L)'
;EAKVEELNQKRVQELERISGLTSEQAKEYLLKTVEEDVKHDTAKMVKELEAQAKEEADKKAKEYVVTAIQRCAADHVAETTISVVQLPSDEMKGRIIGREGRNIRTLETMTGVELIIDDTPEAVVLSGFDPIRREVARIALEKLIVDGRIHPARIEEMVEKAQKEVETICLLYTSPSPRD
;
A
#
# COMPACT_ATOMS: atom_id res chain seq x y z
N GLU A 1 77.55 21.17 -4.77
CA GLU A 1 76.41 20.90 -3.88
C GLU A 1 76.39 21.94 -2.74
N ALA A 2 77.40 22.14 -1.93
CA ALA A 2 77.44 23.08 -0.81
C ALA A 2 77.13 24.55 -1.19
N LYS A 3 77.51 25.00 -2.39
CA LYS A 3 77.25 26.37 -2.86
C LYS A 3 75.74 26.62 -3.25
N VAL A 4 75.05 25.55 -3.64
CA VAL A 4 73.62 25.59 -3.95
C VAL A 4 72.80 25.63 -2.64
N GLU A 5 73.20 24.91 -1.65
CA GLU A 5 72.65 24.87 -0.33
C GLU A 5 72.76 26.20 0.41
N GLU A 6 73.94 26.84 0.33
CA GLU A 6 74.15 28.17 0.88
C GLU A 6 73.28 29.24 0.20
N LEU A 7 73.08 29.17 -1.12
CA LEU A 7 72.21 30.04 -1.90
C LEU A 7 70.74 29.82 -1.56
N ASN A 8 70.33 28.61 -1.33
CA ASN A 8 68.94 28.31 -0.92
C ASN A 8 68.65 28.83 0.50
N GLN A 9 69.61 28.68 1.43
CA GLN A 9 69.44 29.23 2.78
C GLN A 9 69.37 30.77 2.76
N LYS A 10 70.13 31.44 1.97
CA LYS A 10 70.04 32.91 1.79
C LYS A 10 68.68 33.33 1.20
N ARG A 11 68.17 32.56 0.25
CA ARG A 11 66.80 32.81 -0.33
C ARG A 11 65.71 32.64 0.71
N VAL A 12 65.76 31.59 1.51
CA VAL A 12 64.79 31.36 2.58
C VAL A 12 64.84 32.49 3.60
N GLN A 13 66.02 32.93 4.07
CA GLN A 13 66.16 34.05 4.99
C GLN A 13 65.65 35.37 4.40
N GLU A 14 65.87 35.62 3.11
CA GLU A 14 65.35 36.83 2.45
C GLU A 14 63.82 36.78 2.34
N LEU A 15 63.21 35.58 2.03
CA LEU A 15 61.78 35.38 2.02
C LEU A 15 61.15 35.53 3.42
N GLU A 16 61.78 35.04 4.46
CA GLU A 16 61.35 35.22 5.85
C GLU A 16 61.38 36.69 6.25
N ARG A 17 62.42 37.44 5.81
CA ARG A 17 62.52 38.89 6.05
C ARG A 17 61.43 39.73 5.35
N ILE A 18 61.05 39.33 4.12
CA ILE A 18 60.05 40.04 3.31
C ILE A 18 58.63 39.70 3.77
N SER A 19 58.40 38.42 4.08
CA SER A 19 57.07 37.97 4.51
C SER A 19 56.72 38.28 5.97
N GLY A 20 57.73 38.55 6.82
CA GLY A 20 57.54 38.74 8.25
C GLY A 20 57.18 37.47 9.01
N LEU A 21 57.28 36.29 8.35
CA LEU A 21 56.95 35.00 8.91
C LEU A 21 58.18 34.10 8.86
N THR A 22 58.40 33.34 9.92
CA THR A 22 59.40 32.26 9.86
C THR A 22 58.90 31.09 9.01
N SER A 23 59.81 30.27 8.49
CA SER A 23 59.47 29.08 7.71
C SER A 23 58.50 28.15 8.45
N GLU A 24 58.64 28.02 9.77
CA GLU A 24 57.73 27.23 10.63
C GLU A 24 56.35 27.87 10.73
N GLN A 25 56.25 29.17 10.92
CA GLN A 25 54.99 29.91 10.97
C GLN A 25 54.26 29.87 9.63
N ALA A 26 54.97 29.99 8.52
CA ALA A 26 54.39 29.87 7.19
C ALA A 26 53.82 28.46 6.93
N LYS A 27 54.55 27.42 7.38
CA LYS A 27 54.07 26.01 7.30
C LYS A 27 52.84 25.79 8.16
N GLU A 28 52.80 26.27 9.39
CA GLU A 28 51.67 26.16 10.28
C GLU A 28 50.43 26.88 9.75
N TYR A 29 50.60 28.09 9.22
CA TYR A 29 49.52 28.86 8.59
C TYR A 29 48.95 28.12 7.38
N LEU A 30 49.81 27.55 6.52
CA LEU A 30 49.41 26.82 5.32
C LEU A 30 48.67 25.53 5.68
N LEU A 31 49.14 24.79 6.69
CA LEU A 31 48.46 23.59 7.19
C LEU A 31 47.10 23.91 7.74
N LYS A 32 46.96 25.01 8.51
CA LYS A 32 45.67 25.44 9.07
C LYS A 32 44.69 25.86 7.98
N THR A 33 45.14 26.58 6.98
CA THR A 33 44.30 26.99 5.84
C THR A 33 43.81 25.78 5.07
N VAL A 34 44.71 24.83 4.76
CA VAL A 34 44.36 23.58 4.05
C VAL A 34 43.41 22.73 4.90
N GLU A 35 43.61 22.67 6.22
CA GLU A 35 42.71 21.94 7.11
C GLU A 35 41.28 22.55 7.12
N GLU A 36 41.15 23.87 7.13
CA GLU A 36 39.88 24.57 7.06
C GLU A 36 39.17 24.33 5.70
N ASP A 37 39.92 24.41 4.60
CA ASP A 37 39.40 24.13 3.24
C ASP A 37 38.94 22.68 3.11
N VAL A 38 39.74 21.73 3.57
CA VAL A 38 39.39 20.29 3.55
C VAL A 38 38.19 20.01 4.42
N LYS A 39 38.05 20.63 5.59
CA LYS A 39 36.89 20.50 6.45
C LYS A 39 35.61 21.01 5.76
N HIS A 40 35.73 22.18 5.09
CA HIS A 40 34.60 22.74 4.34
C HIS A 40 34.15 21.86 3.19
N ASP A 41 35.10 21.40 2.38
CA ASP A 41 34.80 20.53 1.23
C ASP A 41 34.27 19.17 1.67
N THR A 42 34.81 18.60 2.73
CA THR A 42 34.31 17.35 3.32
C THR A 42 32.88 17.51 3.84
N ALA A 43 32.59 18.59 4.54
CA ALA A 43 31.23 18.86 5.03
C ALA A 43 30.23 19.02 3.89
N LYS A 44 30.61 19.67 2.80
CA LYS A 44 29.78 19.77 1.59
C LYS A 44 29.54 18.42 0.95
N MET A 45 30.59 17.62 0.78
CA MET A 45 30.50 16.28 0.20
C MET A 45 29.62 15.34 1.03
N VAL A 46 29.74 15.37 2.37
CA VAL A 46 28.90 14.59 3.28
C VAL A 46 27.43 14.98 3.12
N LYS A 47 27.14 16.28 3.08
CA LYS A 47 25.77 16.78 2.90
C LYS A 47 25.15 16.37 1.56
N GLU A 48 25.94 16.39 0.49
CA GLU A 48 25.51 15.92 -0.84
C GLU A 48 25.23 14.41 -0.83
N LEU A 49 26.12 13.61 -0.20
CA LEU A 49 25.93 12.17 -0.05
C LEU A 49 24.70 11.81 0.80
N GLU A 50 24.47 12.53 1.89
CA GLU A 50 23.27 12.33 2.72
C GLU A 50 21.98 12.64 1.94
N ALA A 51 21.97 13.71 1.14
CA ALA A 51 20.82 14.05 0.31
C ALA A 51 20.54 12.98 -0.74
N GLN A 52 21.59 12.49 -1.42
CA GLN A 52 21.46 11.40 -2.40
C GLN A 52 20.99 10.10 -1.75
N ALA A 53 21.57 9.73 -0.61
CA ALA A 53 21.18 8.52 0.12
C ALA A 53 19.72 8.56 0.57
N LYS A 54 19.23 9.72 0.98
CA LYS A 54 17.82 9.91 1.36
C LYS A 54 16.89 9.76 0.16
N GLU A 55 17.24 10.37 -0.97
CA GLU A 55 16.44 10.26 -2.20
C GLU A 55 16.37 8.81 -2.71
N GLU A 56 17.52 8.10 -2.70
CA GLU A 56 17.56 6.68 -3.07
C GLU A 56 16.77 5.80 -2.11
N ALA A 57 16.83 6.08 -0.81
CA ALA A 57 16.07 5.35 0.20
C ALA A 57 14.57 5.52 0.00
N ASP A 58 14.10 6.74 -0.25
CA ASP A 58 12.69 7.04 -0.52
C ASP A 58 12.20 6.34 -1.81
N LYS A 59 13.03 6.32 -2.85
CA LYS A 59 12.72 5.62 -4.11
C LYS A 59 12.61 4.11 -3.90
N LYS A 60 13.57 3.50 -3.22
CA LYS A 60 13.57 2.07 -2.91
C LYS A 60 12.40 1.69 -1.99
N ALA A 61 12.07 2.52 -1.00
CA ALA A 61 10.93 2.28 -0.12
C ALA A 61 9.61 2.23 -0.90
N LYS A 62 9.39 3.17 -1.83
CA LYS A 62 8.21 3.16 -2.71
C LYS A 62 8.16 1.90 -3.58
N GLU A 63 9.28 1.50 -4.15
CA GLU A 63 9.37 0.30 -4.99
C GLU A 63 9.05 -0.98 -4.19
N TYR A 64 9.57 -1.11 -2.97
CA TYR A 64 9.25 -2.23 -2.08
C TYR A 64 7.77 -2.26 -1.70
N VAL A 65 7.18 -1.11 -1.36
CA VAL A 65 5.75 -1.02 -1.03
C VAL A 65 4.89 -1.42 -2.23
N VAL A 66 5.17 -0.90 -3.42
CA VAL A 66 4.43 -1.26 -4.64
C VAL A 66 4.56 -2.76 -4.93
N THR A 67 5.77 -3.31 -4.82
CA THR A 67 6.01 -4.74 -5.04
C THR A 67 5.25 -5.60 -4.02
N ALA A 68 5.23 -5.19 -2.75
CA ALA A 68 4.48 -5.88 -1.71
C ALA A 68 2.97 -5.84 -1.98
N ILE A 69 2.43 -4.68 -2.37
CA ILE A 69 1.01 -4.54 -2.75
C ILE A 69 0.69 -5.45 -3.93
N GLN A 70 1.51 -5.48 -4.97
CA GLN A 70 1.28 -6.33 -6.15
C GLN A 70 1.28 -7.82 -5.81
N ARG A 71 2.15 -8.27 -4.91
CA ARG A 71 2.20 -9.67 -4.47
C ARG A 71 1.01 -10.07 -3.62
N CYS A 72 0.58 -9.20 -2.73
CA CYS A 72 -0.52 -9.47 -1.81
C CYS A 72 -1.90 -9.16 -2.41
N ALA A 73 -1.96 -8.38 -3.51
CA ALA A 73 -3.23 -7.91 -4.06
C ALA A 73 -4.16 -9.05 -4.48
N ALA A 74 -3.65 -10.07 -5.13
CA ALA A 74 -4.46 -11.19 -5.61
C ALA A 74 -5.07 -11.98 -4.44
N ASP A 75 -4.27 -12.31 -3.43
CA ASP A 75 -4.73 -13.06 -2.25
C ASP A 75 -5.70 -12.22 -1.41
N HIS A 76 -5.37 -10.96 -1.19
CA HIS A 76 -6.24 -10.05 -0.43
C HIS A 76 -7.58 -9.81 -1.13
N VAL A 77 -7.59 -9.63 -2.44
CA VAL A 77 -8.83 -9.49 -3.23
C VAL A 77 -9.66 -10.77 -3.13
N ALA A 78 -9.06 -11.95 -3.26
CA ALA A 78 -9.77 -13.20 -3.12
C ALA A 78 -10.44 -13.36 -1.74
N GLU A 79 -9.72 -13.03 -0.67
CA GLU A 79 -10.26 -13.11 0.70
C GLU A 79 -11.35 -12.07 1.00
N THR A 80 -11.21 -10.84 0.48
CA THR A 80 -12.10 -9.74 0.83
C THR A 80 -13.28 -9.56 -0.10
N THR A 81 -13.25 -10.12 -1.32
CA THR A 81 -14.31 -9.92 -2.31
C THR A 81 -15.23 -11.12 -2.51
N ILE A 82 -14.94 -12.24 -1.88
CA ILE A 82 -15.70 -13.48 -2.03
C ILE A 82 -16.43 -13.82 -0.74
N SER A 83 -17.68 -14.25 -0.86
CA SER A 83 -18.47 -14.87 0.21
C SER A 83 -19.06 -16.18 -0.31
N VAL A 84 -19.05 -17.23 0.51
CA VAL A 84 -19.61 -18.53 0.14
C VAL A 84 -20.90 -18.76 0.89
N VAL A 85 -21.96 -19.14 0.17
CA VAL A 85 -23.25 -19.55 0.73
C VAL A 85 -23.42 -21.04 0.53
N GLN A 86 -23.65 -21.76 1.62
CA GLN A 86 -23.90 -23.20 1.57
C GLN A 86 -25.36 -23.50 1.19
N LEU A 87 -25.54 -24.50 0.35
CA LEU A 87 -26.83 -24.98 -0.08
C LEU A 87 -27.19 -26.28 0.61
N PRO A 88 -28.45 -26.53 0.93
CA PRO A 88 -28.88 -27.83 1.51
C PRO A 88 -28.82 -29.00 0.51
N SER A 89 -28.80 -28.72 -0.78
CA SER A 89 -28.64 -29.72 -1.85
C SER A 89 -28.20 -29.06 -3.16
N ASP A 90 -27.55 -29.84 -4.04
CA ASP A 90 -27.16 -29.36 -5.39
C ASP A 90 -28.36 -29.03 -6.29
N GLU A 91 -29.53 -29.61 -6.03
CA GLU A 91 -30.76 -29.27 -6.79
C GLU A 91 -31.14 -27.79 -6.64
N MET A 92 -30.76 -27.16 -5.53
CA MET A 92 -31.00 -25.73 -5.32
C MET A 92 -30.25 -24.84 -6.30
N LYS A 93 -29.10 -25.28 -6.82
CA LYS A 93 -28.37 -24.54 -7.86
C LYS A 93 -29.24 -24.27 -9.08
N GLY A 94 -29.89 -25.30 -9.58
CA GLY A 94 -30.81 -25.19 -10.72
C GLY A 94 -31.97 -24.23 -10.46
N ARG A 95 -32.47 -24.18 -9.23
CA ARG A 95 -33.56 -23.26 -8.82
C ARG A 95 -33.05 -21.82 -8.69
N ILE A 96 -31.86 -21.62 -8.18
CA ILE A 96 -31.19 -20.30 -8.10
C ILE A 96 -30.94 -19.76 -9.50
N ILE A 97 -30.44 -20.56 -10.41
CA ILE A 97 -30.24 -20.18 -11.81
C ILE A 97 -31.60 -19.83 -12.45
N GLY A 98 -32.55 -20.69 -12.27
CA GLY A 98 -33.89 -20.57 -12.85
C GLY A 98 -33.90 -20.84 -14.38
N ARG A 99 -35.09 -20.80 -14.95
CA ARG A 99 -35.27 -21.01 -16.39
C ARG A 99 -34.58 -19.91 -17.18
N GLU A 100 -33.64 -20.30 -18.06
CA GLU A 100 -32.81 -19.38 -18.88
C GLU A 100 -31.98 -18.38 -18.07
N GLY A 101 -31.63 -18.70 -16.81
CA GLY A 101 -30.87 -17.81 -15.95
C GLY A 101 -31.63 -16.59 -15.46
N ARG A 102 -32.97 -16.62 -15.46
CA ARG A 102 -33.79 -15.47 -15.07
C ARG A 102 -33.62 -15.09 -13.61
N ASN A 103 -33.58 -16.06 -12.73
CA ASN A 103 -33.50 -15.82 -11.29
C ASN A 103 -32.10 -15.26 -10.91
N ILE A 104 -31.05 -15.86 -11.42
CA ILE A 104 -29.68 -15.40 -11.14
C ILE A 104 -29.47 -13.96 -11.64
N ARG A 105 -29.90 -13.65 -12.87
CA ARG A 105 -29.82 -12.28 -13.41
C ARG A 105 -30.58 -11.26 -12.59
N THR A 106 -31.77 -11.61 -12.08
CA THR A 106 -32.54 -10.73 -11.21
C THR A 106 -31.76 -10.43 -9.94
N LEU A 107 -31.21 -11.45 -9.29
CA LEU A 107 -30.44 -11.29 -8.06
C LEU A 107 -29.18 -10.45 -8.28
N GLU A 108 -28.42 -10.73 -9.36
CA GLU A 108 -27.21 -9.96 -9.74
C GLU A 108 -27.54 -8.50 -10.06
N THR A 109 -28.63 -8.26 -10.79
CA THR A 109 -29.04 -6.89 -11.14
C THR A 109 -29.46 -6.09 -9.92
N MET A 110 -30.19 -6.71 -8.99
CA MET A 110 -30.69 -6.04 -7.78
C MET A 110 -29.60 -5.78 -6.75
N THR A 111 -28.63 -6.67 -6.62
CA THR A 111 -27.56 -6.57 -5.61
C THR A 111 -26.29 -5.95 -6.15
N GLY A 112 -26.04 -6.04 -7.45
CA GLY A 112 -24.76 -5.66 -8.08
C GLY A 112 -23.62 -6.60 -7.71
N VAL A 113 -23.93 -7.85 -7.31
CA VAL A 113 -22.99 -8.89 -6.92
C VAL A 113 -23.08 -10.03 -7.91
N GLU A 114 -21.97 -10.54 -8.39
CA GLU A 114 -21.90 -11.68 -9.31
C GLU A 114 -22.05 -13.00 -8.53
N LEU A 115 -22.90 -13.91 -9.04
CA LEU A 115 -23.06 -15.24 -8.49
C LEU A 115 -22.33 -16.25 -9.35
N ILE A 116 -21.35 -16.91 -8.77
CA ILE A 116 -20.57 -17.96 -9.41
C ILE A 116 -21.10 -19.32 -8.94
N ILE A 117 -21.71 -20.06 -9.86
CA ILE A 117 -22.23 -21.40 -9.61
C ILE A 117 -21.39 -22.37 -10.45
N ASP A 118 -20.48 -23.04 -9.78
CA ASP A 118 -19.55 -24.01 -10.37
C ASP A 118 -19.82 -25.42 -9.89
N ASP A 119 -18.90 -26.34 -10.16
CA ASP A 119 -19.00 -27.75 -9.77
C ASP A 119 -18.72 -27.99 -8.27
N THR A 120 -18.44 -26.94 -7.48
CA THR A 120 -18.26 -27.07 -6.02
C THR A 120 -19.57 -27.59 -5.40
N PRO A 121 -19.56 -28.74 -4.71
CA PRO A 121 -20.77 -29.32 -4.20
C PRO A 121 -21.42 -28.42 -3.13
N GLU A 122 -22.73 -28.30 -3.19
CA GLU A 122 -23.57 -27.64 -2.18
C GLU A 122 -23.12 -26.21 -1.81
N ALA A 123 -22.54 -25.46 -2.75
CA ALA A 123 -22.10 -24.10 -2.53
C ALA A 123 -22.34 -23.17 -3.71
N VAL A 124 -22.55 -21.89 -3.41
CA VAL A 124 -22.59 -20.77 -4.35
C VAL A 124 -21.63 -19.70 -3.86
N VAL A 125 -20.82 -19.19 -4.76
CA VAL A 125 -19.86 -18.13 -4.47
C VAL A 125 -20.43 -16.78 -4.90
N LEU A 126 -20.43 -15.81 -3.99
CA LEU A 126 -20.80 -14.42 -4.24
C LEU A 126 -19.52 -13.60 -4.40
N SER A 127 -19.37 -12.93 -5.53
CA SER A 127 -18.22 -12.08 -5.85
C SER A 127 -18.64 -10.62 -5.99
N GLY A 128 -18.00 -9.74 -5.22
CA GLY A 128 -18.26 -8.30 -5.27
C GLY A 128 -17.30 -7.51 -4.39
N PHE A 129 -16.87 -6.34 -4.88
CA PHE A 129 -15.95 -5.46 -4.16
C PHE A 129 -16.59 -4.78 -2.94
N ASP A 130 -17.89 -4.48 -3.03
CA ASP A 130 -18.61 -3.82 -1.96
C ASP A 130 -19.06 -4.85 -0.90
N PRO A 131 -18.51 -4.80 0.33
CA PRO A 131 -18.86 -5.75 1.37
C PRO A 131 -20.33 -5.63 1.81
N ILE A 132 -20.91 -4.43 1.74
CA ILE A 132 -22.32 -4.21 2.12
C ILE A 132 -23.23 -4.89 1.10
N ARG A 133 -23.02 -4.68 -0.19
CA ARG A 133 -23.80 -5.33 -1.25
C ARG A 133 -23.66 -6.85 -1.21
N ARG A 134 -22.46 -7.34 -0.95
CA ARG A 134 -22.21 -8.78 -0.84
C ARG A 134 -22.93 -9.38 0.36
N GLU A 135 -22.98 -8.68 1.48
CA GLU A 135 -23.74 -9.12 2.67
C GLU A 135 -25.24 -9.10 2.41
N VAL A 136 -25.76 -8.07 1.74
CA VAL A 136 -27.16 -8.03 1.28
C VAL A 136 -27.49 -9.23 0.39
N ALA A 137 -26.62 -9.55 -0.58
CA ALA A 137 -26.80 -10.69 -1.47
C ALA A 137 -26.77 -12.02 -0.69
N ARG A 138 -25.86 -12.16 0.27
CA ARG A 138 -25.76 -13.35 1.13
C ARG A 138 -27.04 -13.57 1.93
N ILE A 139 -27.49 -12.56 2.65
CA ILE A 139 -28.70 -12.64 3.48
C ILE A 139 -29.95 -12.90 2.61
N ALA A 140 -30.07 -12.23 1.47
CA ALA A 140 -31.17 -12.44 0.54
C ALA A 140 -31.21 -13.88 0.01
N LEU A 141 -30.04 -14.41 -0.39
CA LEU A 141 -29.93 -15.79 -0.89
C LEU A 141 -30.24 -16.81 0.20
N GLU A 142 -29.73 -16.64 1.42
CA GLU A 142 -30.06 -17.53 2.56
C GLU A 142 -31.56 -17.56 2.85
N LYS A 143 -32.23 -16.39 2.84
CA LYS A 143 -33.68 -16.31 3.03
C LYS A 143 -34.45 -17.00 1.91
N LEU A 144 -34.00 -16.87 0.67
CA LEU A 144 -34.62 -17.54 -0.48
C LEU A 144 -34.44 -19.08 -0.40
N ILE A 145 -33.30 -19.55 0.08
CA ILE A 145 -33.04 -20.98 0.30
C ILE A 145 -33.99 -21.55 1.36
N VAL A 146 -34.13 -20.85 2.49
CA VAL A 146 -35.04 -21.27 3.58
C VAL A 146 -36.50 -21.24 3.15
N ASP A 147 -36.93 -20.21 2.43
CA ASP A 147 -38.30 -20.08 1.91
C ASP A 147 -38.62 -21.11 0.82
N GLY A 148 -37.59 -21.54 0.08
CA GLY A 148 -37.72 -22.53 -1.00
C GLY A 148 -38.45 -22.02 -2.25
N ARG A 149 -38.96 -20.83 -2.28
CA ARG A 149 -39.64 -20.20 -3.43
C ARG A 149 -38.74 -19.21 -4.12
N ILE A 150 -38.08 -19.63 -5.18
CA ILE A 150 -37.15 -18.81 -5.92
C ILE A 150 -37.75 -18.42 -7.26
N HIS A 151 -38.22 -17.18 -7.35
CA HIS A 151 -38.71 -16.55 -8.56
C HIS A 151 -38.49 -15.03 -8.49
N PRO A 152 -38.44 -14.30 -9.62
CA PRO A 152 -38.01 -12.91 -9.67
C PRO A 152 -38.70 -11.98 -8.64
N ALA A 153 -40.03 -11.98 -8.56
CA ALA A 153 -40.73 -11.14 -7.60
C ALA A 153 -40.38 -11.44 -6.14
N ARG A 154 -40.12 -12.71 -5.81
CA ARG A 154 -39.69 -13.08 -4.46
C ARG A 154 -38.22 -12.69 -4.18
N ILE A 155 -37.40 -12.73 -5.21
CA ILE A 155 -36.00 -12.25 -5.11
C ILE A 155 -35.98 -10.77 -4.78
N GLU A 156 -36.75 -9.95 -5.49
CA GLU A 156 -36.87 -8.51 -5.25
C GLU A 156 -37.29 -8.23 -3.80
N GLU A 157 -38.35 -8.91 -3.32
CA GLU A 157 -38.84 -8.77 -1.93
C GLU A 157 -37.76 -9.14 -0.89
N MET A 158 -37.01 -10.22 -1.13
CA MET A 158 -35.98 -10.67 -0.19
C MET A 158 -34.76 -9.78 -0.20
N VAL A 159 -34.35 -9.23 -1.35
CA VAL A 159 -33.27 -8.25 -1.46
C VAL A 159 -33.64 -6.96 -0.72
N GLU A 160 -34.86 -6.43 -0.88
CA GLU A 160 -35.32 -5.24 -0.14
C GLU A 160 -35.31 -5.47 1.39
N LYS A 161 -35.75 -6.65 1.83
CA LYS A 161 -35.69 -7.02 3.25
C LYS A 161 -34.28 -7.12 3.77
N ALA A 162 -33.39 -7.71 3.01
CA ALA A 162 -31.98 -7.84 3.36
C ALA A 162 -31.27 -6.46 3.43
N GLN A 163 -31.60 -5.55 2.51
CA GLN A 163 -31.08 -4.16 2.55
C GLN A 163 -31.44 -3.45 3.83
N LYS A 164 -32.74 -3.49 4.20
CA LYS A 164 -33.22 -2.87 5.45
C LYS A 164 -32.58 -3.47 6.70
N GLU A 165 -32.36 -4.77 6.70
CA GLU A 165 -31.69 -5.47 7.80
C GLU A 165 -30.23 -5.03 7.96
N VAL A 166 -29.47 -4.98 6.85
CA VAL A 166 -28.09 -4.53 6.85
C VAL A 166 -27.98 -3.05 7.25
N GLU A 167 -28.87 -2.18 6.74
CA GLU A 167 -28.93 -0.77 7.15
C GLU A 167 -29.17 -0.63 8.66
N THR A 168 -30.08 -1.42 9.22
CA THR A 168 -30.35 -1.42 10.66
C THR A 168 -29.15 -1.87 11.47
N ILE A 169 -28.44 -2.91 11.03
CA ILE A 169 -27.22 -3.40 11.66
C ILE A 169 -26.13 -2.32 11.59
N CYS A 170 -25.91 -1.72 10.42
CA CYS A 170 -24.92 -0.65 10.26
C CYS A 170 -25.22 0.54 11.17
N LEU A 171 -26.47 0.97 11.29
CA LEU A 171 -26.87 2.07 12.18
C LEU A 171 -26.63 1.74 13.65
N LEU A 172 -26.87 0.50 14.08
CA LEU A 172 -26.61 0.07 15.45
C LEU A 172 -25.12 0.07 15.80
N TYR A 173 -24.25 -0.28 14.85
CA TYR A 173 -22.79 -0.29 15.06
C TYR A 173 -22.13 1.07 14.90
N THR A 174 -22.72 1.99 14.13
CA THR A 174 -22.18 3.34 13.89
C THR A 174 -22.81 4.41 14.77
N SER A 175 -23.82 4.07 15.55
CA SER A 175 -24.43 5.00 16.51
C SER A 175 -23.43 5.30 17.64
N PRO A 176 -23.18 6.59 17.98
CA PRO A 176 -22.31 6.93 19.09
C PRO A 176 -22.84 6.30 20.37
N SER A 177 -21.91 5.70 21.14
CA SER A 177 -22.24 5.07 22.42
C SER A 177 -22.87 6.12 23.35
N PRO A 178 -23.94 5.79 24.08
CA PRO A 178 -24.56 6.72 25.05
C PRO A 178 -23.69 7.07 26.25
N ARG A 179 -22.39 6.76 26.21
CA ARG A 179 -21.43 6.94 27.31
C ARG A 179 -20.30 7.92 27.02
N ASP A 180 -20.35 8.69 25.93
CA ASP A 180 -19.41 9.79 25.67
C ASP A 180 -20.07 11.15 25.95
#